data_221220a7eb97d1fd7b1b1836afba9596
#
_entry.id   221220a7eb97d1fd7b1b1836afba9596
#
_cell.length_a   1.000
_cell.length_b   1.000
_cell.length_c   1.000
_cell.angle_alpha   90.00
_cell.angle_beta   90.00
_cell.angle_gamma   90.00
#
_symmetry.space_group_name_H-M   'P 1'
#
loop_
_entity.id
_entity.type
_entity.pdbx_description
1 polymer ?
#
loop_
_entity_poly.entity_id
_entity_poly.type
_entity_poly.pdbx_seq_one_letter_code
_entity_poly.pdbx_strand_id
1 'polypeptide(L)'
;LVERVRELALEAGIEDAMRVPEKLARKDARKAVKDKVLAALKNDPAWAEDEAALRESAEILGDLEKKIVRARIVNEGTRIDGRKVNEVRPIQIQAGVLPRAHGSAIFRRGETKSLVVTTLGSSTDEQRVDSLSGDVTKRFMLHYNFPPFCVGEVKPVRVSRREIGHGALAEKSLRPVLPKDTDFPFTLRVVAETVESNGSSSMAAVCGGSLSLMDAGVPVSAPVAGVAMGLIKEGDKFIVLTDILGDEDALGDMDFKIAGTAEGVT
;
A
#
# COMPACT_ATOMS: atom_id res chain seq x y z
N LEU A 1 10.76 -17.81 -28.29
CA LEU A 1 11.17 -16.83 -27.30
C LEU A 1 10.73 -17.24 -25.88
N VAL A 2 9.44 -17.53 -25.63
CA VAL A 2 8.90 -17.81 -24.29
C VAL A 2 9.65 -18.90 -23.53
N GLU A 3 9.85 -20.08 -24.16
CA GLU A 3 10.57 -21.19 -23.51
C GLU A 3 12.04 -20.83 -23.25
N ARG A 4 12.69 -20.11 -24.17
CA ARG A 4 14.08 -19.70 -24.01
C ARG A 4 14.26 -18.71 -22.85
N VAL A 5 13.38 -17.71 -22.74
CA VAL A 5 13.38 -16.76 -21.61
C VAL A 5 13.15 -17.48 -20.29
N ARG A 6 12.24 -18.47 -20.26
CA ARG A 6 11.95 -19.27 -19.08
C ARG A 6 13.16 -20.08 -18.61
N GLU A 7 13.83 -20.79 -19.53
CA GLU A 7 15.06 -21.54 -19.24
C GLU A 7 16.14 -20.62 -18.66
N LEU A 8 16.43 -19.51 -19.35
CA LEU A 8 17.42 -18.54 -18.90
C LEU A 8 17.08 -17.93 -17.54
N ALA A 9 15.81 -17.66 -17.27
CA ALA A 9 15.38 -17.11 -15.99
C ALA A 9 15.55 -18.12 -14.84
N LEU A 10 15.24 -19.39 -15.08
CA LEU A 10 15.44 -20.47 -14.10
C LEU A 10 16.94 -20.68 -13.82
N GLU A 11 17.77 -20.73 -14.85
CA GLU A 11 19.23 -20.81 -14.74
C GLU A 11 19.82 -19.58 -14.01
N ALA A 12 19.23 -18.39 -14.20
CA ALA A 12 19.65 -17.16 -13.55
C ALA A 12 19.20 -17.04 -12.08
N GLY A 13 18.35 -17.97 -11.58
CA GLY A 13 17.92 -18.05 -10.19
C GLY A 13 16.67 -17.21 -9.88
N ILE A 14 15.70 -17.13 -10.79
CA ILE A 14 14.46 -16.36 -10.59
C ILE A 14 13.66 -16.85 -9.37
N GLU A 15 13.63 -18.15 -9.09
CA GLU A 15 12.93 -18.71 -7.95
C GLU A 15 13.51 -18.23 -6.62
N ASP A 16 14.84 -18.19 -6.51
CA ASP A 16 15.52 -17.68 -5.31
C ASP A 16 15.32 -16.17 -5.17
N ALA A 17 15.40 -15.42 -6.29
CA ALA A 17 15.14 -13.98 -6.28
C ALA A 17 13.74 -13.65 -5.77
N MET A 18 12.73 -14.48 -6.10
CA MET A 18 11.35 -14.33 -5.61
C MET A 18 11.13 -14.81 -4.17
N ARG A 19 12.14 -15.41 -3.53
CA ARG A 19 12.12 -15.81 -2.11
C ARG A 19 12.71 -14.77 -1.17
N VAL A 20 13.31 -13.70 -1.70
CA VAL A 20 13.90 -12.62 -0.88
C VAL A 20 12.78 -11.84 -0.19
N PRO A 21 12.71 -11.83 1.15
CA PRO A 21 11.55 -11.25 1.87
C PRO A 21 11.53 -9.72 1.82
N GLU A 22 12.69 -9.06 1.88
CA GLU A 22 12.80 -7.61 1.88
C GLU A 22 12.58 -7.00 0.50
N LYS A 23 11.77 -5.95 0.41
CA LYS A 23 11.32 -5.33 -0.85
C LYS A 23 12.46 -4.86 -1.74
N LEU A 24 13.42 -4.10 -1.18
CA LEU A 24 14.51 -3.51 -1.98
C LEU A 24 15.50 -4.60 -2.42
N ALA A 25 15.89 -5.49 -1.53
CA ALA A 25 16.77 -6.62 -1.85
C ALA A 25 16.14 -7.54 -2.92
N ARG A 26 14.82 -7.81 -2.81
CA ARG A 26 14.09 -8.57 -3.83
C ARG A 26 14.08 -7.86 -5.18
N LYS A 27 13.85 -6.54 -5.19
CA LYS A 27 13.92 -5.73 -6.42
C LYS A 27 15.28 -5.82 -7.09
N ASP A 28 16.36 -5.74 -6.32
CA ASP A 28 17.73 -5.84 -6.85
C ASP A 28 18.04 -7.27 -7.36
N ALA A 29 17.59 -8.31 -6.64
CA ALA A 29 17.73 -9.69 -7.07
C ALA A 29 16.99 -9.96 -8.40
N ARG A 30 15.73 -9.49 -8.52
CA ARG A 30 14.95 -9.59 -9.77
C ARG A 30 15.61 -8.83 -10.91
N LYS A 31 16.16 -7.65 -10.65
CA LYS A 31 16.89 -6.87 -11.63
C LYS A 31 18.14 -7.64 -12.14
N ALA A 32 18.91 -8.23 -11.23
CA ALA A 32 20.08 -9.02 -11.59
C ALA A 32 19.72 -10.22 -12.49
N VAL A 33 18.61 -10.91 -12.20
CA VAL A 33 18.08 -11.99 -13.08
C VAL A 33 17.72 -11.44 -14.45
N LYS A 34 16.95 -10.35 -14.50
CA LYS A 34 16.56 -9.69 -15.75
C LYS A 34 17.77 -9.30 -16.59
N ASP A 35 18.77 -8.70 -15.98
CA ASP A 35 20.00 -8.28 -16.68
C ASP A 35 20.77 -9.47 -17.25
N LYS A 36 20.85 -10.61 -16.53
CA LYS A 36 21.44 -11.86 -17.02
C LYS A 36 20.67 -12.44 -18.21
N VAL A 37 19.34 -12.49 -18.14
CA VAL A 37 18.49 -12.99 -19.22
C VAL A 37 18.65 -12.13 -20.48
N LEU A 38 18.60 -10.80 -20.32
CA LEU A 38 18.81 -9.87 -21.44
C LEU A 38 20.20 -9.99 -22.07
N ALA A 39 21.23 -10.17 -21.25
CA ALA A 39 22.60 -10.38 -21.75
C ALA A 39 22.72 -11.69 -22.52
N ALA A 40 22.10 -12.77 -22.03
CA ALA A 40 22.10 -14.06 -22.73
C ALA A 40 21.34 -14.00 -24.06
N LEU A 41 20.17 -13.33 -24.12
CA LEU A 41 19.43 -13.15 -25.39
C LEU A 41 20.19 -12.30 -26.40
N LYS A 42 20.90 -11.25 -25.97
CA LYS A 42 21.74 -10.43 -26.85
C LYS A 42 22.93 -11.20 -27.43
N ASN A 43 23.38 -12.26 -26.76
CA ASN A 43 24.47 -13.14 -27.26
C ASN A 43 23.95 -14.34 -28.06
N ASP A 44 22.64 -14.55 -28.11
CA ASP A 44 22.01 -15.64 -28.86
C ASP A 44 21.72 -15.19 -30.30
N PRO A 45 22.32 -15.81 -31.33
CA PRO A 45 22.15 -15.42 -32.74
C PRO A 45 20.70 -15.36 -33.21
N ALA A 46 19.80 -16.09 -32.55
CA ALA A 46 18.37 -16.10 -32.88
C ALA A 46 17.63 -14.84 -32.44
N TRP A 47 18.16 -14.09 -31.43
CA TRP A 47 17.47 -12.97 -30.78
C TRP A 47 18.32 -11.70 -30.65
N ALA A 48 19.62 -11.76 -31.00
CA ALA A 48 20.60 -10.68 -30.79
C ALA A 48 20.17 -9.32 -31.39
N GLU A 49 19.59 -9.36 -32.60
CA GLU A 49 19.18 -8.18 -33.35
C GLU A 49 17.66 -7.87 -33.25
N ASP A 50 16.91 -8.72 -32.54
CA ASP A 50 15.46 -8.55 -32.40
C ASP A 50 15.09 -7.68 -31.17
N GLU A 51 15.02 -6.37 -31.37
CA GLU A 51 14.61 -5.43 -30.31
C GLU A 51 13.20 -5.68 -29.78
N ALA A 52 12.29 -6.23 -30.60
CA ALA A 52 10.94 -6.55 -30.18
C ALA A 52 10.96 -7.73 -29.21
N ALA A 53 11.71 -8.79 -29.50
CA ALA A 53 11.91 -9.94 -28.62
C ALA A 53 12.57 -9.52 -27.30
N LEU A 54 13.54 -8.59 -27.32
CA LEU A 54 14.17 -8.08 -26.11
C LEU A 54 13.18 -7.28 -25.21
N ARG A 55 12.23 -6.58 -25.79
CA ARG A 55 11.17 -5.89 -25.03
C ARG A 55 10.15 -6.90 -24.49
N GLU A 56 9.67 -7.83 -25.32
CA GLU A 56 8.72 -8.88 -24.95
C GLU A 56 9.26 -9.77 -23.83
N SER A 57 10.58 -10.00 -23.79
CA SER A 57 11.22 -10.79 -22.72
C SER A 57 10.93 -10.25 -21.31
N ALA A 58 10.72 -8.94 -21.16
CA ALA A 58 10.38 -8.33 -19.87
C ALA A 58 8.95 -8.66 -19.43
N GLU A 59 8.02 -8.77 -20.36
CA GLU A 59 6.64 -9.20 -20.08
C GLU A 59 6.59 -10.69 -19.73
N ILE A 60 7.33 -11.52 -20.49
CA ILE A 60 7.47 -12.96 -20.24
C ILE A 60 8.06 -13.22 -18.85
N LEU A 61 9.07 -12.45 -18.43
CA LEU A 61 9.65 -12.54 -17.09
C LEU A 61 8.61 -12.15 -16.02
N GLY A 62 7.83 -11.09 -16.22
CA GLY A 62 6.78 -10.69 -15.31
C GLY A 62 5.71 -11.78 -15.15
N ASP A 63 5.31 -12.42 -16.24
CA ASP A 63 4.36 -13.54 -16.20
C ASP A 63 4.94 -14.77 -15.50
N LEU A 64 6.22 -15.04 -15.65
CA LEU A 64 6.92 -16.13 -14.97
C LEU A 64 6.98 -15.85 -13.45
N GLU A 65 7.37 -14.64 -13.06
CA GLU A 65 7.37 -14.21 -11.66
C GLU A 65 5.99 -14.39 -11.02
N LYS A 66 4.95 -13.94 -11.73
CA LYS A 66 3.55 -14.12 -11.30
C LYS A 66 3.21 -15.58 -11.07
N LYS A 67 3.53 -16.46 -12.03
CA LYS A 67 3.28 -17.90 -11.92
C LYS A 67 4.01 -18.54 -10.74
N ILE A 68 5.30 -18.21 -10.55
CA ILE A 68 6.12 -18.74 -9.44
C ILE A 68 5.51 -18.37 -8.09
N VAL A 69 5.19 -17.09 -7.88
CA VAL A 69 4.65 -16.61 -6.60
C VAL A 69 3.27 -17.22 -6.33
N ARG A 70 2.38 -17.23 -7.31
CA ARG A 70 1.04 -17.78 -7.17
C ARG A 70 1.08 -19.29 -6.87
N ALA A 71 1.91 -20.03 -7.61
CA ALA A 71 2.10 -21.46 -7.38
C ALA A 71 2.61 -21.75 -5.95
N ARG A 72 3.56 -20.96 -5.46
CA ARG A 72 4.08 -21.07 -4.09
C ARG A 72 3.00 -20.82 -3.05
N ILE A 73 2.22 -19.76 -3.19
CA ILE A 73 1.13 -19.45 -2.24
C ILE A 73 0.08 -20.56 -2.25
N VAL A 74 -0.29 -21.07 -3.43
CA VAL A 74 -1.33 -22.10 -3.58
C VAL A 74 -0.87 -23.48 -3.09
N ASN A 75 0.38 -23.83 -3.32
CA ASN A 75 0.89 -25.18 -3.02
C ASN A 75 1.56 -25.28 -1.64
N GLU A 76 2.28 -24.23 -1.23
CA GLU A 76 3.05 -24.21 0.02
C GLU A 76 2.38 -23.39 1.13
N GLY A 77 1.35 -22.57 0.83
CA GLY A 77 0.72 -21.66 1.78
C GLY A 77 1.67 -20.57 2.30
N THR A 78 2.80 -20.36 1.60
CA THR A 78 3.86 -19.41 2.01
C THR A 78 3.90 -18.22 1.07
N ARG A 79 3.85 -17.01 1.64
CA ARG A 79 3.84 -15.75 0.93
C ARG A 79 5.25 -15.29 0.54
N ILE A 80 5.35 -14.18 -0.21
CA ILE A 80 6.63 -13.64 -0.70
C ILE A 80 7.61 -13.38 0.45
N ASP A 81 7.11 -12.81 1.55
CA ASP A 81 7.89 -12.45 2.74
C ASP A 81 7.96 -13.58 3.80
N GLY A 82 7.52 -14.78 3.46
CA GLY A 82 7.56 -15.96 4.33
C GLY A 82 6.38 -16.10 5.28
N ARG A 83 5.47 -15.12 5.36
CA ARG A 83 4.25 -15.20 6.18
C ARG A 83 3.27 -16.27 5.67
N LYS A 84 2.38 -16.70 6.58
CA LYS A 84 1.19 -17.48 6.25
C LYS A 84 0.12 -16.58 5.62
N VAL A 85 -0.85 -17.16 4.95
CA VAL A 85 -1.90 -16.44 4.20
C VAL A 85 -2.75 -15.50 5.06
N ASN A 86 -2.98 -15.83 6.32
CA ASN A 86 -3.78 -15.07 7.29
C ASN A 86 -2.96 -14.24 8.28
N GLU A 87 -1.66 -14.10 8.07
CA GLU A 87 -0.76 -13.41 8.99
C GLU A 87 -0.61 -11.93 8.62
N VAL A 88 -0.73 -11.06 9.64
CA VAL A 88 -0.51 -9.62 9.54
C VAL A 88 0.95 -9.32 9.86
N ARG A 89 1.54 -8.37 9.14
CA ARG A 89 2.92 -7.88 9.42
C ARG A 89 3.01 -7.29 10.83
N PRO A 90 4.19 -7.32 11.47
CA PRO A 90 4.40 -6.69 12.78
C PRO A 90 3.97 -5.23 12.79
N ILE A 91 3.18 -4.85 13.81
CA ILE A 91 2.67 -3.49 14.01
C ILE A 91 3.49 -2.82 15.10
N GLN A 92 3.91 -1.58 14.85
CA GLN A 92 4.56 -0.70 15.82
C GLN A 92 3.85 0.65 15.82
N ILE A 93 3.57 1.19 17.00
CA ILE A 93 2.81 2.42 17.20
C ILE A 93 3.58 3.33 18.17
N GLN A 94 3.60 4.63 17.84
CA GLN A 94 4.06 5.68 18.73
C GLN A 94 3.05 6.82 18.65
N ALA A 95 2.47 7.21 19.77
CA ALA A 95 1.59 8.37 19.89
C ALA A 95 2.33 9.56 20.53
N GLY A 96 1.83 10.78 20.33
CA GLY A 96 2.40 11.98 20.91
C GLY A 96 3.82 12.33 20.42
N VAL A 97 4.15 11.96 19.18
CA VAL A 97 5.52 12.09 18.65
C VAL A 97 5.92 13.52 18.30
N LEU A 98 4.95 14.41 18.07
CA LEU A 98 5.18 15.81 17.76
C LEU A 98 4.69 16.70 18.91
N PRO A 99 5.57 17.31 19.71
CA PRO A 99 5.21 17.97 20.96
C PRO A 99 4.40 19.27 20.77
N ARG A 100 4.29 19.80 19.57
CA ARG A 100 3.56 21.05 19.25
C ARG A 100 2.30 20.81 18.40
N ALA A 101 2.03 19.59 17.98
CA ALA A 101 0.78 19.21 17.32
C ALA A 101 -0.31 18.93 18.37
N HIS A 102 -1.59 19.07 18.00
CA HIS A 102 -2.69 18.71 18.92
C HIS A 102 -2.73 17.20 19.13
N GLY A 103 -2.51 16.40 18.08
CA GLY A 103 -2.31 14.96 18.17
C GLY A 103 -1.41 14.46 17.04
N SER A 104 -0.63 13.42 17.32
CA SER A 104 0.27 12.83 16.33
C SER A 104 0.55 11.37 16.62
N ALA A 105 0.68 10.58 15.57
CA ALA A 105 1.03 9.17 15.69
C ALA A 105 1.95 8.72 14.55
N ILE A 106 2.88 7.82 14.86
CA ILE A 106 3.54 6.99 13.86
C ILE A 106 2.88 5.62 13.92
N PHE A 107 2.35 5.20 12.79
CA PHE A 107 1.88 3.84 12.57
C PHE A 107 2.81 3.14 11.59
N ARG A 108 3.35 2.00 11.98
CA ARG A 108 4.18 1.15 11.15
C ARG A 108 3.63 -0.26 11.11
N ARG A 109 3.54 -0.83 9.91
CA ARG A 109 3.16 -2.22 9.66
C ARG A 109 4.19 -2.83 8.69
N GLY A 110 5.14 -3.56 9.22
CA GLY A 110 6.31 -4.04 8.47
C GLY A 110 7.06 -2.88 7.80
N GLU A 111 7.18 -2.92 6.48
CA GLU A 111 7.81 -1.88 5.63
C GLU A 111 6.81 -0.80 5.14
N THR A 112 5.70 -0.60 5.85
CA THR A 112 4.76 0.51 5.57
C THR A 112 4.66 1.38 6.81
N LYS A 113 5.04 2.66 6.70
CA LYS A 113 5.11 3.62 7.78
C LYS A 113 4.44 4.93 7.40
N SER A 114 3.58 5.43 8.28
CA SER A 114 2.92 6.73 8.13
C SER A 114 3.08 7.55 9.39
N LEU A 115 3.42 8.83 9.23
CA LEU A 115 3.32 9.85 10.27
C LEU A 115 1.98 10.56 10.07
N VAL A 116 1.11 10.54 11.08
CA VAL A 116 -0.20 11.15 10.98
C VAL A 116 -0.37 12.20 12.07
N VAL A 117 -0.84 13.37 11.67
CA VAL A 117 -0.95 14.55 12.53
C VAL A 117 -2.36 15.08 12.48
N THR A 118 -2.96 15.31 13.67
CA THR A 118 -4.27 15.93 13.83
C THR A 118 -4.11 17.35 14.32
N THR A 119 -4.81 18.29 13.67
CA THR A 119 -4.92 19.69 14.07
C THR A 119 -6.38 20.02 14.34
N LEU A 120 -6.63 20.69 15.45
CA LEU A 120 -7.93 21.24 15.83
C LEU A 120 -7.97 22.71 15.41
N GLY A 121 -9.03 23.11 14.73
CA GLY A 121 -9.26 24.49 14.30
C GLY A 121 -10.61 25.02 14.76
N SER A 122 -10.86 26.29 14.50
CA SER A 122 -12.14 26.96 14.73
C SER A 122 -13.09 26.77 13.52
N SER A 123 -14.28 27.30 13.58
CA SER A 123 -15.22 27.32 12.45
C SER A 123 -14.72 28.12 11.25
N THR A 124 -13.77 29.06 11.46
CA THR A 124 -13.16 29.84 10.36
C THR A 124 -12.18 28.98 9.53
N ASP A 125 -11.75 27.85 10.06
CA ASP A 125 -10.79 26.93 9.42
C ASP A 125 -11.50 25.83 8.61
N GLU A 126 -12.84 25.87 8.53
CA GLU A 126 -13.64 24.93 7.73
C GLU A 126 -13.29 25.05 6.24
N GLN A 127 -13.18 23.91 5.57
CA GLN A 127 -12.98 23.89 4.11
C GLN A 127 -14.29 24.24 3.41
N ARG A 128 -14.28 25.33 2.62
CA ARG A 128 -15.36 25.64 1.68
C ARG A 128 -15.15 24.90 0.37
N VAL A 129 -16.18 24.27 -0.11
CA VAL A 129 -16.17 23.52 -1.38
C VAL A 129 -17.30 24.06 -2.26
N ASP A 130 -16.94 24.74 -3.33
CA ASP A 130 -17.89 25.17 -4.36
C ASP A 130 -18.28 23.97 -5.20
N SER A 131 -19.55 23.61 -5.23
CA SER A 131 -20.06 22.51 -6.02
C SER A 131 -21.20 22.93 -6.91
N LEU A 132 -21.52 22.13 -7.93
CA LEU A 132 -22.66 22.40 -8.83
C LEU A 132 -24.02 22.42 -8.08
N SER A 133 -24.09 21.80 -6.91
CA SER A 133 -25.30 21.76 -6.06
C SER A 133 -25.32 22.84 -4.97
N GLY A 134 -24.35 23.77 -4.97
CA GLY A 134 -24.18 24.83 -4.00
C GLY A 134 -22.93 24.66 -3.12
N ASP A 135 -22.67 25.68 -2.28
CA ASP A 135 -21.51 25.70 -1.40
C ASP A 135 -21.71 24.73 -0.24
N VAL A 136 -20.70 23.93 0.04
CA VAL A 136 -20.67 22.98 1.16
C VAL A 136 -19.45 23.27 2.02
N THR A 137 -19.61 23.26 3.34
CA THR A 137 -18.50 23.34 4.28
C THR A 137 -18.15 21.98 4.84
N LYS A 138 -16.86 21.70 4.96
CA LYS A 138 -16.34 20.49 5.60
C LYS A 138 -15.58 20.85 6.87
N ARG A 139 -16.00 20.28 7.99
CA ARG A 139 -15.34 20.41 9.29
C ARG A 139 -14.31 19.32 9.55
N PHE A 140 -14.44 18.18 8.87
CA PHE A 140 -13.46 17.11 8.90
C PHE A 140 -12.79 16.99 7.54
N MET A 141 -11.45 17.10 7.54
CA MET A 141 -10.59 17.01 6.37
C MET A 141 -9.50 15.99 6.63
N LEU A 142 -9.25 15.11 5.66
CA LEU A 142 -8.09 14.22 5.70
C LEU A 142 -7.27 14.40 4.42
N HIS A 143 -6.01 14.79 4.58
CA HIS A 143 -5.03 14.93 3.50
C HIS A 143 -4.05 13.77 3.56
N TYR A 144 -3.93 13.06 2.46
CA TYR A 144 -3.01 11.94 2.30
C TYR A 144 -1.90 12.31 1.34
N ASN A 145 -0.66 12.18 1.77
CA ASN A 145 0.53 12.46 0.98
C ASN A 145 1.35 11.19 0.76
N PHE A 146 1.73 10.99 -0.51
CA PHE A 146 2.52 9.83 -0.94
C PHE A 146 3.74 10.32 -1.74
N PRO A 147 4.74 10.91 -1.08
CA PRO A 147 5.91 11.42 -1.76
C PRO A 147 6.72 10.27 -2.39
N PRO A 148 7.36 10.49 -3.56
CA PRO A 148 8.06 9.44 -4.31
C PRO A 148 9.12 8.68 -3.51
N PHE A 149 9.76 9.34 -2.55
CA PHE A 149 10.79 8.72 -1.72
C PHE A 149 10.28 7.55 -0.88
N CYS A 150 8.97 7.51 -0.54
CA CYS A 150 8.41 6.42 0.28
C CYS A 150 8.46 5.04 -0.41
N VAL A 151 8.70 5.02 -1.71
CA VAL A 151 8.92 3.80 -2.51
C VAL A 151 10.31 3.80 -3.19
N GLY A 152 11.22 4.68 -2.76
CA GLY A 152 12.56 4.79 -3.29
C GLY A 152 12.64 5.35 -4.71
N GLU A 153 11.70 6.22 -5.09
CA GLU A 153 11.67 6.85 -6.40
C GLU A 153 12.03 8.34 -6.33
N VAL A 154 12.57 8.86 -7.43
CA VAL A 154 12.83 10.29 -7.64
C VAL A 154 11.87 10.77 -8.72
N LYS A 155 10.87 11.56 -8.32
CA LYS A 155 9.85 12.14 -9.22
C LYS A 155 9.48 13.54 -8.72
N PRO A 156 8.91 14.42 -9.58
CA PRO A 156 8.35 15.69 -9.14
C PRO A 156 7.28 15.49 -8.07
N VAL A 157 7.33 16.29 -7.00
CA VAL A 157 6.32 16.27 -5.94
C VAL A 157 5.10 17.04 -6.42
N ARG A 158 4.01 16.34 -6.66
CA ARG A 158 2.70 16.90 -7.02
C ARG A 158 1.59 15.95 -6.62
N VAL A 159 0.46 16.51 -6.21
CA VAL A 159 -0.71 15.71 -5.84
C VAL A 159 -1.23 14.93 -7.05
N SER A 160 -1.38 13.64 -6.88
CA SER A 160 -1.90 12.72 -7.89
C SER A 160 -3.37 12.34 -7.61
N ARG A 161 -4.07 11.82 -8.64
CA ARG A 161 -5.42 11.26 -8.46
C ARG A 161 -5.43 10.12 -7.43
N ARG A 162 -4.33 9.37 -7.33
CA ARG A 162 -4.16 8.29 -6.35
C ARG A 162 -4.19 8.83 -4.94
N GLU A 163 -3.49 9.92 -4.66
CA GLU A 163 -3.47 10.56 -3.33
C GLU A 163 -4.84 11.08 -2.94
N ILE A 164 -5.55 11.71 -3.88
CA ILE A 164 -6.93 12.18 -3.64
C ILE A 164 -7.86 11.00 -3.30
N GLY A 165 -7.81 9.91 -4.07
CA GLY A 165 -8.64 8.72 -3.82
C GLY A 165 -8.32 8.01 -2.50
N HIS A 166 -7.03 7.89 -2.15
CA HIS A 166 -6.59 7.31 -0.88
C HIS A 166 -6.96 8.18 0.32
N GLY A 167 -6.85 9.51 0.17
CA GLY A 167 -7.30 10.45 1.20
C GLY A 167 -8.82 10.36 1.42
N ALA A 168 -9.60 10.34 0.35
CA ALA A 168 -11.06 10.19 0.43
C ALA A 168 -11.48 8.87 1.08
N LEU A 169 -10.77 7.78 0.79
CA LEU A 169 -11.01 6.47 1.41
C LEU A 169 -10.74 6.53 2.93
N ALA A 170 -9.63 7.10 3.35
CA ALA A 170 -9.29 7.25 4.77
C ALA A 170 -10.25 8.22 5.49
N GLU A 171 -10.62 9.34 4.86
CA GLU A 171 -11.61 10.27 5.38
C GLU A 171 -12.96 9.58 5.63
N LYS A 172 -13.44 8.82 4.61
CA LYS A 172 -14.70 8.06 4.70
C LYS A 172 -14.67 7.03 5.83
N SER A 173 -13.54 6.35 6.01
CA SER A 173 -13.39 5.32 7.04
C SER A 173 -13.41 5.86 8.47
N LEU A 174 -12.93 7.08 8.69
CA LEU A 174 -12.88 7.71 10.03
C LEU A 174 -14.12 8.52 10.37
N ARG A 175 -14.82 9.05 9.38
CA ARG A 175 -15.98 9.92 9.56
C ARG A 175 -17.08 9.34 10.47
N PRO A 176 -17.47 8.05 10.38
CA PRO A 176 -18.55 7.49 11.18
C PRO A 176 -18.30 7.47 12.70
N VAL A 177 -17.03 7.50 13.12
CA VAL A 177 -16.67 7.46 14.54
C VAL A 177 -16.40 8.83 15.16
N LEU A 178 -16.46 9.89 14.35
CA LEU A 178 -16.25 11.25 14.85
C LEU A 178 -17.43 11.72 15.70
N PRO A 179 -17.18 12.58 16.70
CA PRO A 179 -18.24 13.21 17.50
C PRO A 179 -19.13 14.11 16.63
N LYS A 180 -20.36 14.33 17.06
CA LYS A 180 -21.24 15.31 16.44
C LYS A 180 -20.68 16.72 16.61
N ASP A 181 -21.00 17.60 15.69
CA ASP A 181 -20.56 19.00 15.70
C ASP A 181 -21.03 19.77 16.96
N THR A 182 -22.19 19.39 17.53
CA THR A 182 -22.71 19.93 18.75
C THR A 182 -21.90 19.56 20.01
N ASP A 183 -21.27 18.38 19.98
CA ASP A 183 -20.61 17.80 21.14
C ASP A 183 -19.09 18.12 21.14
N PHE A 184 -18.54 18.38 19.96
CA PHE A 184 -17.13 18.73 19.78
C PHE A 184 -16.98 19.80 18.68
N PRO A 185 -17.08 21.11 19.01
CA PRO A 185 -17.20 22.18 18.02
C PRO A 185 -15.89 22.65 17.42
N PHE A 186 -15.00 21.72 17.09
CA PHE A 186 -13.72 21.99 16.42
C PHE A 186 -13.71 21.49 14.98
N THR A 187 -13.07 22.25 14.11
CA THR A 187 -12.68 21.78 12.78
C THR A 187 -11.50 20.81 12.92
N LEU A 188 -11.60 19.65 12.30
CA LEU A 188 -10.60 18.59 12.38
C LEU A 188 -9.84 18.48 11.06
N ARG A 189 -8.53 18.63 11.10
CA ARG A 189 -7.66 18.40 9.96
C ARG A 189 -6.65 17.29 10.30
N VAL A 190 -6.73 16.18 9.59
CA VAL A 190 -5.77 15.08 9.67
C VAL A 190 -4.87 15.11 8.44
N VAL A 191 -3.56 15.06 8.64
CA VAL A 191 -2.57 14.96 7.57
C VAL A 191 -1.79 13.66 7.75
N ALA A 192 -1.85 12.77 6.76
CA ALA A 192 -1.16 11.50 6.76
C ALA A 192 0.00 11.53 5.76
N GLU A 193 1.23 11.55 6.29
CA GLU A 193 2.47 11.52 5.52
C GLU A 193 2.97 10.08 5.41
N THR A 194 2.98 9.52 4.20
CA THR A 194 3.54 8.19 3.97
C THR A 194 5.06 8.29 3.87
N VAL A 195 5.78 7.72 4.83
CA VAL A 195 7.24 7.78 4.93
C VAL A 195 7.90 6.60 4.23
N GLU A 196 7.25 5.42 4.29
CA GLU A 196 7.71 4.18 3.69
C GLU A 196 6.51 3.35 3.26
N SER A 197 6.56 2.66 2.11
CA SER A 197 5.41 1.89 1.62
C SER A 197 5.81 0.58 0.93
N ASN A 198 5.26 -0.50 1.46
CA ASN A 198 5.20 -1.82 0.83
C ASN A 198 3.80 -2.43 0.96
N GLY A 199 2.84 -1.82 0.25
CA GLY A 199 1.42 -2.23 0.25
C GLY A 199 0.57 -1.53 1.31
N SER A 200 -0.60 -1.10 0.87
CA SER A 200 -1.70 -0.49 1.63
C SER A 200 -1.33 0.64 2.61
N SER A 201 -0.66 1.66 2.10
CA SER A 201 -0.41 2.90 2.85
C SER A 201 -1.69 3.68 3.20
N SER A 202 -2.78 3.52 2.42
CA SER A 202 -4.09 4.10 2.77
C SER A 202 -4.65 3.52 4.07
N MET A 203 -4.48 2.22 4.31
CA MET A 203 -4.92 1.60 5.56
C MET A 203 -3.98 1.96 6.72
N ALA A 204 -2.71 2.22 6.47
CA ALA A 204 -1.82 2.82 7.46
C ALA A 204 -2.27 4.25 7.84
N ALA A 205 -2.76 5.03 6.87
CA ALA A 205 -3.33 6.35 7.13
C ALA A 205 -4.64 6.27 7.94
N VAL A 206 -5.49 5.27 7.73
CA VAL A 206 -6.69 5.00 8.57
C VAL A 206 -6.28 4.70 10.01
N CYS A 207 -5.38 3.74 10.21
CA CYS A 207 -4.92 3.36 11.55
C CYS A 207 -4.22 4.53 12.27
N GLY A 208 -3.31 5.20 11.59
CA GLY A 208 -2.61 6.37 12.14
C GLY A 208 -3.53 7.56 12.37
N GLY A 209 -4.54 7.76 11.51
CA GLY A 209 -5.58 8.79 11.68
C GLY A 209 -6.41 8.55 12.92
N SER A 210 -6.87 7.33 13.13
CA SER A 210 -7.58 6.94 14.36
C SER A 210 -6.72 7.21 15.60
N LEU A 211 -5.45 6.84 15.60
CA LEU A 211 -4.52 7.07 16.70
C LEU A 211 -4.27 8.56 16.95
N SER A 212 -4.03 9.36 15.89
CA SER A 212 -3.74 10.79 16.03
C SER A 212 -4.96 11.59 16.48
N LEU A 213 -6.20 11.18 16.11
CA LEU A 213 -7.43 11.76 16.61
C LEU A 213 -7.60 11.51 18.12
N MET A 214 -7.35 10.28 18.56
CA MET A 214 -7.39 9.94 19.99
C MET A 214 -6.30 10.68 20.78
N ASP A 215 -5.09 10.80 20.25
CA ASP A 215 -3.98 11.56 20.86
C ASP A 215 -4.32 13.07 20.98
N ALA A 216 -5.08 13.61 20.01
CA ALA A 216 -5.59 14.99 20.06
C ALA A 216 -6.77 15.20 21.05
N GLY A 217 -7.20 14.15 21.73
CA GLY A 217 -8.34 14.22 22.67
C GLY A 217 -9.71 14.31 21.98
N VAL A 218 -9.82 13.97 20.70
CA VAL A 218 -11.10 13.89 20.00
C VAL A 218 -11.89 12.71 20.55
N PRO A 219 -13.13 12.91 21.06
CA PRO A 219 -13.93 11.84 21.63
C PRO A 219 -14.56 10.97 20.54
N VAL A 220 -13.72 10.19 19.85
CA VAL A 220 -14.18 9.20 18.86
C VAL A 220 -14.98 8.09 19.55
N SER A 221 -16.04 7.62 18.90
CA SER A 221 -16.92 6.59 19.50
C SER A 221 -16.21 5.23 19.63
N ALA A 222 -15.26 4.91 18.75
CA ALA A 222 -14.44 3.71 18.79
C ALA A 222 -13.17 3.88 17.96
N PRO A 223 -12.08 3.14 18.26
CA PRO A 223 -10.91 3.06 17.41
C PRO A 223 -11.23 2.39 16.06
N VAL A 224 -10.68 2.93 14.98
CA VAL A 224 -10.81 2.35 13.64
C VAL A 224 -9.49 1.75 13.20
N ALA A 225 -9.52 0.53 12.69
CA ALA A 225 -8.39 -0.12 12.04
C ALA A 225 -8.74 -0.47 10.58
N GLY A 226 -7.73 -0.55 9.73
CA GLY A 226 -7.91 -0.91 8.34
C GLY A 226 -6.84 -1.89 7.85
N VAL A 227 -7.24 -2.77 6.93
CA VAL A 227 -6.38 -3.77 6.32
C VAL A 227 -6.70 -3.93 4.83
N ALA A 228 -5.69 -4.28 4.03
CA ALA A 228 -5.88 -4.71 2.65
C ALA A 228 -5.84 -6.22 2.57
N MET A 229 -6.85 -6.77 1.92
CA MET A 229 -7.02 -8.20 1.64
C MET A 229 -6.78 -8.46 0.17
N GLY A 230 -6.27 -9.63 -0.16
CA GLY A 230 -6.11 -10.08 -1.54
C GLY A 230 -6.75 -11.44 -1.76
N LEU A 231 -6.91 -11.80 -3.01
CA LEU A 231 -7.38 -13.11 -3.44
C LEU A 231 -6.46 -13.66 -4.52
N ILE A 232 -6.14 -14.92 -4.42
CA ILE A 232 -5.52 -15.70 -5.50
C ILE A 232 -6.45 -16.84 -5.86
N LYS A 233 -6.80 -16.93 -7.14
CA LYS A 233 -7.60 -18.02 -7.71
C LYS A 233 -6.74 -18.81 -8.69
N GLU A 234 -6.59 -20.12 -8.45
CA GLU A 234 -5.94 -21.05 -9.38
C GLU A 234 -6.82 -22.29 -9.56
N GLY A 235 -7.42 -22.39 -10.74
CA GLY A 235 -8.46 -23.39 -10.99
C GLY A 235 -9.66 -23.22 -10.04
N ASP A 236 -9.94 -24.26 -9.25
CA ASP A 236 -11.02 -24.25 -8.25
C ASP A 236 -10.55 -23.84 -6.84
N LYS A 237 -9.25 -23.53 -6.67
CA LYS A 237 -8.70 -23.09 -5.38
C LYS A 237 -8.81 -21.58 -5.23
N PHE A 238 -9.31 -21.13 -4.09
CA PHE A 238 -9.39 -19.72 -3.69
C PHE A 238 -8.59 -19.52 -2.41
N ILE A 239 -7.63 -18.63 -2.43
CA ILE A 239 -6.79 -18.31 -1.27
C ILE A 239 -6.92 -16.82 -0.97
N VAL A 240 -7.45 -16.52 0.22
CA VAL A 240 -7.55 -15.15 0.74
C VAL A 240 -6.27 -14.80 1.47
N LEU A 241 -5.69 -13.65 1.14
CA LEU A 241 -4.48 -13.11 1.78
C LEU A 241 -4.85 -11.94 2.68
N THR A 242 -4.40 -11.97 3.92
CA THR A 242 -4.57 -10.88 4.88
C THR A 242 -3.34 -9.97 4.86
N ASP A 243 -3.53 -8.65 4.82
CA ASP A 243 -2.45 -7.66 4.83
C ASP A 243 -1.46 -7.86 3.68
N ILE A 244 -1.93 -7.63 2.46
CA ILE A 244 -1.15 -7.85 1.23
C ILE A 244 -0.01 -6.83 1.07
N LEU A 245 1.09 -7.33 0.50
CA LEU A 245 2.22 -6.52 0.02
C LEU A 245 1.88 -5.87 -1.33
N GLY A 246 2.68 -4.88 -1.73
CA GLY A 246 2.53 -4.24 -3.04
C GLY A 246 2.71 -5.21 -4.22
N ASP A 247 3.63 -6.18 -4.11
CA ASP A 247 3.80 -7.21 -5.13
C ASP A 247 2.61 -8.17 -5.17
N GLU A 248 2.02 -8.51 -4.02
CA GLU A 248 0.83 -9.38 -3.94
C GLU A 248 -0.44 -8.69 -4.48
N ASP A 249 -0.56 -7.36 -4.31
CA ASP A 249 -1.59 -6.54 -4.94
C ASP A 249 -1.51 -6.64 -6.48
N ALA A 250 -0.31 -6.50 -7.05
CA ALA A 250 -0.10 -6.59 -8.48
C ALA A 250 -0.28 -8.00 -9.07
N LEU A 251 -0.01 -9.05 -8.29
CA LEU A 251 -0.05 -10.45 -8.72
C LEU A 251 -1.40 -11.14 -8.41
N GLY A 252 -2.22 -10.55 -7.55
CA GLY A 252 -3.51 -11.08 -7.12
C GLY A 252 -4.62 -10.92 -8.16
N ASP A 253 -5.75 -11.54 -7.87
CA ASP A 253 -6.99 -11.44 -8.66
C ASP A 253 -7.98 -10.46 -8.04
N MET A 254 -7.76 -10.03 -6.80
CA MET A 254 -8.55 -9.04 -6.07
C MET A 254 -7.69 -8.27 -5.08
N ASP A 255 -7.88 -6.94 -5.00
CA ASP A 255 -7.48 -6.05 -3.92
C ASP A 255 -8.74 -5.51 -3.23
N PHE A 256 -8.92 -5.82 -1.97
CA PHE A 256 -10.06 -5.42 -1.17
C PHE A 256 -9.59 -4.72 0.11
N LYS A 257 -9.95 -3.45 0.28
CA LYS A 257 -9.62 -2.64 1.46
C LYS A 257 -10.84 -2.52 2.36
N ILE A 258 -10.65 -2.86 3.62
CA ILE A 258 -11.69 -2.80 4.64
C ILE A 258 -11.20 -2.03 5.85
N ALA A 259 -12.05 -1.18 6.40
CA ALA A 259 -11.84 -0.49 7.66
C ALA A 259 -13.05 -0.68 8.57
N GLY A 260 -12.82 -0.69 9.86
CA GLY A 260 -13.90 -0.89 10.83
C GLY A 260 -13.44 -0.73 12.27
N THR A 261 -14.42 -0.85 13.14
CA THR A 261 -14.28 -0.95 14.59
C THR A 261 -14.47 -2.40 15.04
N ALA A 262 -14.42 -2.65 16.33
CA ALA A 262 -14.77 -3.96 16.88
C ALA A 262 -16.24 -4.37 16.64
N GLU A 263 -17.11 -3.40 16.36
CA GLU A 263 -18.56 -3.62 16.20
C GLU A 263 -18.98 -3.76 14.72
N GLY A 264 -18.19 -3.24 13.77
CA GLY A 264 -18.56 -3.30 12.35
C GLY A 264 -17.68 -2.48 11.42
N VAL A 265 -18.02 -2.56 10.14
CA VAL A 265 -17.34 -1.84 9.05
C VAL A 265 -17.76 -0.38 9.04
N THR A 266 -16.78 0.52 8.79
CA THR A 266 -16.98 1.98 8.71
C THR A 266 -16.81 2.51 7.29
#